data_380cc131f97f7085e8bbcd7527eba52b
#
_entry.id   380cc131f97f7085e8bbcd7527eba52b
#
_cell.length_a   1.000
_cell.length_b   1.000
_cell.length_c   1.000
_cell.angle_alpha   90.00
_cell.angle_beta   90.00
_cell.angle_gamma   90.00
#
_symmetry.space_group_name_H-M   'P 1'
#
loop_
_entity.id
_entity.type
_entity.pdbx_description
1 polymer ?
#
loop_
_entity_poly.entity_id
_entity_poly.type
_entity_poly.pdbx_seq_one_letter_code
_entity_poly.pdbx_strand_id
1 'polypeptide(L)'
;MSDSRTRVAIIGGGIAGMSAALALSEYRNQFDVTMYESKRYTGGRAGSFVDEQTGQSVDYCQHVAMGCCTNLLSMMSDAGISSPFVRYRELAFHHPNHPPSKFAKSAILPAPFHLLPSLFGLRYLTWRQRCEISWATAGLMRSKRKRLAAIAARHWLVSKGQSEATIRDYWDIVIASALGETSDRVSMAAAQKVFVDGFLACREASDVLVPTLPLSELFGEVLPRVIENRGVQIRKGTKVGAVRATEDRKMVVDVETESVRFDHVIIAAPWFSLAKLLSSETAIQAGLPADRFASVPCSPISGIHLWFDRPVMDQPHAVFVGTMSQWVFRRSENDDANNKAYVQVVVSASHDLRKLDASEVIATVVAEIFNAFPAARAAKLMKGRVVTDPQSVFSLSPAVDAIRPKSSTALHCLHLAGDFVQTGWPATMEGAVISGRVAASSVLEQTGYQALVIDSGLSRSWLSRLLIRPV
;
A
#
# COMPACT_ATOMS: atom_id res chain seq x y z
N MET A 1 35.76 27.14 9.87
CA MET A 1 34.89 26.40 8.92
C MET A 1 33.50 26.52 9.47
N SER A 2 32.58 27.21 8.81
CA SER A 2 31.20 27.30 9.29
C SER A 2 30.58 25.91 9.20
N ASP A 3 30.20 25.39 10.34
CA ASP A 3 29.55 24.08 10.54
C ASP A 3 28.08 24.16 10.07
N SER A 4 27.88 24.49 8.79
CA SER A 4 26.54 24.61 8.25
C SER A 4 26.10 23.24 7.76
N ARG A 5 25.20 22.61 8.55
CA ARG A 5 24.53 21.36 8.16
C ARG A 5 23.84 21.50 6.80
N THR A 6 23.86 20.42 6.00
CA THR A 6 23.12 20.36 4.72
C THR A 6 21.62 20.46 4.98
N ARG A 7 20.97 21.43 4.36
CA ARG A 7 19.54 21.69 4.53
C ARG A 7 18.70 20.86 3.55
N VAL A 8 17.81 20.04 4.08
CA VAL A 8 16.95 19.16 3.29
C VAL A 8 15.48 19.47 3.57
N ALA A 9 14.72 19.76 2.51
CA ALA A 9 13.26 19.83 2.61
C ALA A 9 12.63 18.52 2.15
N ILE A 10 11.64 18.03 2.91
CA ILE A 10 10.78 16.92 2.52
C ILE A 10 9.36 17.46 2.38
N ILE A 11 8.76 17.30 1.20
CA ILE A 11 7.43 17.84 0.89
C ILE A 11 6.42 16.69 0.86
N GLY A 12 5.62 16.59 1.90
CA GLY A 12 4.62 15.54 2.13
C GLY A 12 4.96 14.65 3.33
N GLY A 13 4.07 14.64 4.32
CA GLY A 13 4.16 13.85 5.56
C GLY A 13 3.48 12.48 5.47
N GLY A 14 3.39 11.89 4.27
CA GLY A 14 2.97 10.50 4.08
C GLY A 14 4.06 9.50 4.44
N ILE A 15 3.77 8.20 4.33
CA ILE A 15 4.70 7.11 4.68
C ILE A 15 6.06 7.27 3.97
N ALA A 16 6.09 7.67 2.70
CA ALA A 16 7.32 7.88 1.95
C ALA A 16 8.18 9.03 2.52
N GLY A 17 7.54 10.17 2.83
CA GLY A 17 8.23 11.32 3.43
C GLY A 17 8.74 11.00 4.84
N MET A 18 7.95 10.32 5.66
CA MET A 18 8.37 9.86 6.98
C MET A 18 9.51 8.85 6.92
N SER A 19 9.50 7.96 5.93
CA SER A 19 10.60 7.01 5.68
C SER A 19 11.91 7.74 5.35
N ALA A 20 11.85 8.76 4.48
CA ALA A 20 13.02 9.59 4.16
C ALA A 20 13.50 10.39 5.37
N ALA A 21 12.56 11.00 6.13
CA ALA A 21 12.86 11.78 7.33
C ALA A 21 13.53 10.92 8.42
N LEU A 22 12.98 9.71 8.67
CA LEU A 22 13.54 8.77 9.64
C LEU A 22 14.97 8.37 9.25
N ALA A 23 15.21 8.05 7.99
CA ALA A 23 16.52 7.66 7.50
C ALA A 23 17.55 8.80 7.63
N LEU A 24 17.20 10.03 7.27
CA LEU A 24 18.08 11.19 7.41
C LEU A 24 18.28 11.62 8.88
N SER A 25 17.34 11.32 9.76
CA SER A 25 17.42 11.66 11.19
C SER A 25 18.59 10.97 11.91
N GLU A 26 19.11 9.87 11.38
CA GLU A 26 20.31 9.20 11.91
C GLU A 26 21.57 10.06 11.72
N TYR A 27 21.53 10.99 10.79
CA TYR A 27 22.62 11.91 10.45
C TYR A 27 22.34 13.35 10.91
N ARG A 28 21.64 13.52 12.04
CA ARG A 28 21.18 14.83 12.57
C ARG A 28 22.27 15.89 12.78
N ASN A 29 23.52 15.47 12.94
CA ASN A 29 24.67 16.39 13.10
C ASN A 29 25.13 16.95 11.73
N GLN A 30 24.79 16.30 10.64
CA GLN A 30 25.18 16.64 9.27
C GLN A 30 24.04 17.29 8.48
N PHE A 31 22.79 16.94 8.81
CA PHE A 31 21.60 17.41 8.10
C PHE A 31 20.67 18.21 8.99
N ASP A 32 20.12 19.28 8.41
CA ASP A 32 19.00 20.05 8.94
C ASP A 32 17.76 19.72 8.09
N VAL A 33 16.90 18.86 8.62
CA VAL A 33 15.76 18.29 7.87
C VAL A 33 14.46 18.96 8.30
N THR A 34 13.75 19.55 7.34
CA THR A 34 12.41 20.11 7.54
C THR A 34 11.41 19.37 6.66
N MET A 35 10.39 18.78 7.26
CA MET A 35 9.28 18.14 6.56
C MET A 35 8.04 19.03 6.58
N TYR A 36 7.46 19.32 5.41
CA TYR A 36 6.23 20.11 5.24
C TYR A 36 5.06 19.21 4.90
N GLU A 37 3.97 19.31 5.67
CA GLU A 37 2.71 18.63 5.41
C GLU A 37 1.56 19.63 5.35
N SER A 38 0.81 19.61 4.25
CA SER A 38 -0.29 20.54 4.00
C SER A 38 -1.49 20.34 4.92
N LYS A 39 -1.69 19.10 5.39
CA LYS A 39 -2.74 18.77 6.37
C LYS A 39 -2.24 19.00 7.79
N ARG A 40 -3.17 19.13 8.74
CA ARG A 40 -2.85 19.24 10.17
C ARG A 40 -2.36 17.93 10.79
N TYR A 41 -2.34 16.85 10.03
CA TYR A 41 -1.91 15.51 10.43
C TYR A 41 -1.05 14.86 9.36
N THR A 42 -0.18 13.96 9.77
CA THR A 42 0.67 13.13 8.90
C THR A 42 0.01 11.78 8.60
N GLY A 43 0.66 10.93 7.82
CA GLY A 43 0.17 9.60 7.41
C GLY A 43 -0.32 9.56 5.96
N GLY A 44 -0.70 10.71 5.40
CA GLY A 44 -1.14 10.80 4.00
C GLY A 44 -2.45 10.05 3.74
N ARG A 45 -2.40 8.99 2.90
CA ARG A 45 -3.54 8.11 2.59
C ARG A 45 -3.74 7.03 3.66
N ALA A 46 -2.72 6.68 4.44
CA ALA A 46 -2.83 5.82 5.61
C ALA A 46 -3.30 6.65 6.79
N GLY A 47 -4.59 6.91 6.86
CA GLY A 47 -5.20 7.78 7.85
C GLY A 47 -6.54 7.27 8.36
N SER A 48 -7.03 7.92 9.41
CA SER A 48 -8.28 7.60 10.08
C SER A 48 -9.12 8.87 10.22
N PHE A 49 -10.37 8.71 10.54
CA PHE A 49 -11.26 9.82 10.96
C PHE A 49 -11.88 9.49 12.31
N VAL A 50 -12.24 10.50 13.05
CA VAL A 50 -13.03 10.33 14.29
C VAL A 50 -14.49 10.26 13.90
N ASP A 51 -15.16 9.18 14.29
CA ASP A 51 -16.59 9.07 14.13
C ASP A 51 -17.31 9.94 15.19
N GLU A 52 -18.09 10.91 14.74
CA GLU A 52 -18.70 11.93 15.61
C GLU A 52 -19.68 11.38 16.64
N GLN A 53 -20.34 10.23 16.35
CA GLN A 53 -21.33 9.65 17.25
C GLN A 53 -20.72 8.75 18.31
N THR A 54 -19.66 8.01 17.93
CA THR A 54 -18.99 7.06 18.83
C THR A 54 -17.73 7.64 19.47
N GLY A 55 -17.21 8.76 18.96
CA GLY A 55 -15.92 9.33 19.37
C GLY A 55 -14.71 8.49 18.99
N GLN A 56 -14.92 7.40 18.26
CA GLN A 56 -13.86 6.44 17.92
C GLN A 56 -13.08 6.88 16.67
N SER A 57 -11.75 6.70 16.71
CA SER A 57 -10.92 6.80 15.53
C SER A 57 -11.03 5.51 14.72
N VAL A 58 -11.47 5.61 13.46
CA VAL A 58 -11.59 4.50 12.53
C VAL A 58 -10.85 4.82 11.24
N ASP A 59 -10.13 3.85 10.70
CA ASP A 59 -9.38 4.02 9.45
C ASP A 59 -10.32 4.26 8.27
N TYR A 60 -9.96 5.14 7.34
CA TYR A 60 -10.75 5.32 6.11
C TYR A 60 -10.96 3.98 5.39
N CYS A 61 -9.91 3.18 5.29
CA CYS A 61 -9.92 1.78 4.89
C CYS A 61 -8.85 1.04 5.69
N GLN A 62 -9.15 -0.20 6.12
CA GLN A 62 -8.16 -1.05 6.76
C GLN A 62 -6.99 -1.29 5.81
N HIS A 63 -5.81 -0.88 6.22
CA HIS A 63 -4.59 -1.23 5.54
C HIS A 63 -4.01 -2.51 6.15
N VAL A 64 -3.59 -3.40 5.30
CA VAL A 64 -2.84 -4.59 5.70
C VAL A 64 -1.48 -4.58 5.01
N ALA A 65 -0.47 -5.08 5.70
CA ALA A 65 0.80 -5.44 5.09
C ALA A 65 0.89 -6.95 4.93
N MET A 66 1.89 -7.41 4.23
CA MET A 66 2.21 -8.84 4.13
C MET A 66 3.60 -9.09 4.67
N GLY A 67 3.92 -10.34 4.99
CA GLY A 67 5.23 -10.73 5.49
C GLY A 67 6.40 -10.37 4.56
N CYS A 68 6.12 -10.19 3.26
CA CYS A 68 7.10 -9.71 2.28
C CYS A 68 7.40 -8.20 2.35
N CYS A 69 6.66 -7.42 3.15
CA CYS A 69 6.86 -5.98 3.32
C CYS A 69 8.00 -5.69 4.32
N THR A 70 9.21 -6.14 3.99
CA THR A 70 10.35 -6.15 4.93
C THR A 70 10.88 -4.76 5.25
N ASN A 71 10.83 -3.82 4.29
CA ASN A 71 11.24 -2.44 4.52
C ASN A 71 10.27 -1.68 5.42
N LEU A 72 8.96 -1.92 5.30
CA LEU A 72 7.98 -1.36 6.21
C LEU A 72 8.21 -1.87 7.65
N LEU A 73 8.44 -3.16 7.81
CA LEU A 73 8.73 -3.76 9.11
C LEU A 73 10.04 -3.24 9.70
N SER A 74 11.08 -3.13 8.87
CA SER A 74 12.36 -2.55 9.27
C SER A 74 12.20 -1.07 9.68
N MET A 75 11.42 -0.28 8.94
CA MET A 75 11.14 1.12 9.31
C MET A 75 10.51 1.23 10.71
N MET A 76 9.57 0.34 11.05
CA MET A 76 8.98 0.30 12.40
C MET A 76 10.03 -0.08 13.46
N SER A 77 10.86 -1.07 13.16
CA SER A 77 11.97 -1.49 14.04
C SER A 77 12.99 -0.37 14.24
N ASP A 78 13.41 0.31 13.18
CA ASP A 78 14.36 1.42 13.21
C ASP A 78 13.80 2.61 14.02
N ALA A 79 12.48 2.80 13.99
CA ALA A 79 11.78 3.77 14.82
C ALA A 79 11.62 3.33 16.29
N GLY A 80 11.99 2.09 16.64
CA GLY A 80 11.79 1.55 17.98
C GLY A 80 10.33 1.25 18.33
N ILE A 81 9.46 1.12 17.32
CA ILE A 81 8.04 0.81 17.51
C ILE A 81 7.89 -0.71 17.60
N SER A 82 7.62 -1.20 18.80
CA SER A 82 7.43 -2.63 19.05
C SER A 82 6.03 -3.08 18.68
N SER A 83 5.92 -4.26 18.02
CA SER A 83 4.66 -4.94 17.73
C SER A 83 3.58 -4.08 17.04
N PRO A 84 3.92 -3.31 15.99
CA PRO A 84 2.96 -2.43 15.32
C PRO A 84 1.89 -3.20 14.53
N PHE A 85 2.07 -4.52 14.36
CA PHE A 85 1.18 -5.39 13.60
C PHE A 85 0.93 -6.72 14.29
N VAL A 86 -0.30 -7.22 14.21
CA VAL A 86 -0.63 -8.61 14.50
C VAL A 86 -0.41 -9.44 13.23
N ARG A 87 0.27 -10.57 13.36
CA ARG A 87 0.59 -11.48 12.26
C ARG A 87 -0.39 -12.65 12.21
N TYR A 88 -1.14 -12.74 11.11
CA TYR A 88 -2.05 -13.82 10.82
C TYR A 88 -1.44 -14.75 9.75
N ARG A 89 -1.47 -16.05 10.00
CA ARG A 89 -0.87 -17.09 9.14
C ARG A 89 -1.90 -17.86 8.32
N GLU A 90 -3.17 -17.53 8.50
CA GLU A 90 -4.27 -18.13 7.79
C GLU A 90 -5.34 -17.11 7.43
N LEU A 91 -6.03 -17.36 6.33
CA LEU A 91 -7.17 -16.62 5.84
C LEU A 91 -8.38 -17.54 5.76
N ALA A 92 -9.57 -17.00 6.05
CA ALA A 92 -10.84 -17.67 5.82
C ALA A 92 -11.49 -17.06 4.56
N PHE A 93 -11.81 -17.92 3.58
CA PHE A 93 -12.52 -17.55 2.37
C PHE A 93 -13.97 -17.97 2.49
N HIS A 94 -14.89 -17.01 2.33
CA HIS A 94 -16.32 -17.20 2.37
C HIS A 94 -16.90 -17.00 0.96
N HIS A 95 -17.70 -17.97 0.51
CA HIS A 95 -18.43 -17.91 -0.76
C HIS A 95 -19.91 -18.18 -0.47
N PRO A 96 -20.87 -17.46 -1.10
CA PRO A 96 -22.30 -17.59 -0.75
C PRO A 96 -22.85 -19.01 -0.81
N ASN A 97 -22.35 -19.82 -1.74
CA ASN A 97 -22.90 -21.14 -2.05
C ASN A 97 -22.00 -22.31 -1.59
N HIS A 98 -20.91 -22.03 -0.86
CA HIS A 98 -19.97 -23.07 -0.44
C HIS A 98 -19.57 -22.88 1.04
N PRO A 99 -19.27 -23.97 1.76
CA PRO A 99 -18.72 -23.87 3.11
C PRO A 99 -17.40 -23.08 3.11
N PRO A 100 -17.09 -22.37 4.20
CA PRO A 100 -15.83 -21.63 4.33
C PRO A 100 -14.62 -22.50 4.03
N SER A 101 -13.62 -21.90 3.41
CA SER A 101 -12.34 -22.54 3.08
C SER A 101 -11.20 -21.85 3.81
N LYS A 102 -10.32 -22.64 4.39
CA LYS A 102 -9.09 -22.15 5.04
C LYS A 102 -7.96 -22.06 4.02
N PHE A 103 -7.23 -20.97 4.03
CA PHE A 103 -6.03 -20.77 3.24
C PHE A 103 -4.85 -20.47 4.16
N ALA A 104 -3.92 -21.41 4.23
CA ALA A 104 -2.74 -21.34 5.09
C ALA A 104 -1.58 -22.10 4.47
N LYS A 105 -0.36 -21.73 4.85
CA LYS A 105 0.83 -22.44 4.42
C LYS A 105 0.90 -23.85 5.03
N SER A 106 1.27 -24.83 4.22
CA SER A 106 1.55 -26.20 4.66
C SER A 106 2.68 -26.22 5.67
N ALA A 107 2.58 -27.03 6.72
CA ALA A 107 3.67 -27.22 7.68
C ALA A 107 4.91 -27.87 7.04
N ILE A 108 4.71 -28.74 6.03
CA ILE A 108 5.73 -29.64 5.51
C ILE A 108 6.33 -29.10 4.19
N LEU A 109 5.49 -28.61 3.27
CA LEU A 109 5.94 -28.24 1.93
C LEU A 109 6.76 -26.94 1.93
N PRO A 110 7.92 -26.93 1.28
CA PRO A 110 8.72 -25.73 1.10
C PRO A 110 8.10 -24.78 0.07
N ALA A 111 8.50 -23.50 0.10
CA ALA A 111 8.20 -22.58 -0.99
C ALA A 111 8.89 -23.06 -2.30
N PRO A 112 8.22 -22.98 -3.45
CA PRO A 112 6.97 -22.29 -3.73
C PRO A 112 5.70 -23.14 -3.55
N PHE A 113 5.77 -24.38 -3.09
CA PHE A 113 4.64 -25.33 -3.02
C PHE A 113 3.85 -25.28 -1.71
N HIS A 114 4.27 -24.50 -0.73
CA HIS A 114 3.67 -24.45 0.60
C HIS A 114 2.19 -24.02 0.62
N LEU A 115 1.69 -23.30 -0.39
CA LEU A 115 0.29 -22.89 -0.52
C LEU A 115 -0.54 -23.84 -1.40
N LEU A 116 0.09 -24.82 -2.04
CA LEU A 116 -0.61 -25.73 -2.95
C LEU A 116 -1.74 -26.53 -2.27
N PRO A 117 -1.56 -27.11 -1.07
CA PRO A 117 -2.66 -27.79 -0.39
C PRO A 117 -3.85 -26.88 -0.11
N SER A 118 -3.61 -25.62 0.24
CA SER A 118 -4.68 -24.65 0.46
C SER A 118 -5.41 -24.30 -0.84
N LEU A 119 -4.71 -24.13 -1.97
CA LEU A 119 -5.35 -23.94 -3.27
C LEU A 119 -6.29 -25.10 -3.59
N PHE A 120 -5.85 -26.35 -3.37
CA PHE A 120 -6.68 -27.52 -3.59
C PHE A 120 -7.79 -27.68 -2.54
N GLY A 121 -7.66 -27.03 -1.38
CA GLY A 121 -8.66 -26.97 -0.31
C GLY A 121 -9.74 -25.90 -0.49
N LEU A 122 -9.61 -24.97 -1.45
CA LEU A 122 -10.63 -23.95 -1.73
C LEU A 122 -11.88 -24.60 -2.31
N ARG A 123 -12.94 -24.74 -1.51
CA ARG A 123 -14.14 -25.53 -1.82
C ARG A 123 -14.99 -24.95 -2.93
N TYR A 124 -14.92 -23.65 -3.16
CA TYR A 124 -15.66 -22.94 -4.22
C TYR A 124 -15.00 -23.05 -5.60
N LEU A 125 -13.76 -23.54 -5.70
CA LEU A 125 -13.08 -23.78 -6.97
C LEU A 125 -13.33 -25.22 -7.46
N THR A 126 -13.65 -25.38 -8.72
CA THR A 126 -13.71 -26.67 -9.38
C THR A 126 -12.31 -27.24 -9.57
N TRP A 127 -12.20 -28.55 -9.80
CA TRP A 127 -10.92 -29.19 -10.11
C TRP A 127 -10.22 -28.57 -11.33
N ARG A 128 -10.99 -28.25 -12.36
CA ARG A 128 -10.49 -27.58 -13.56
C ARG A 128 -9.87 -26.23 -13.24
N GLN A 129 -10.54 -25.38 -12.46
CA GLN A 129 -10.01 -24.09 -12.05
C GLN A 129 -8.70 -24.21 -11.26
N ARG A 130 -8.59 -25.19 -10.36
CA ARG A 130 -7.34 -25.44 -9.61
C ARG A 130 -6.18 -25.82 -10.53
N CYS A 131 -6.44 -26.63 -11.57
CA CYS A 131 -5.44 -26.97 -12.58
C CYS A 131 -5.07 -25.73 -13.44
N GLU A 132 -6.05 -24.96 -13.89
CA GLU A 132 -5.83 -23.71 -14.63
C GLU A 132 -4.91 -22.75 -13.83
N ILE A 133 -5.23 -22.51 -12.55
CA ILE A 133 -4.44 -21.66 -11.64
C ILE A 133 -3.02 -22.20 -11.50
N SER A 134 -2.86 -23.48 -11.24
CA SER A 134 -1.56 -24.11 -11.06
C SER A 134 -0.67 -23.96 -12.30
N TRP A 135 -1.25 -24.17 -13.48
CA TRP A 135 -0.57 -24.01 -14.76
C TRP A 135 -0.13 -22.57 -15.02
N ALA A 136 -1.02 -21.59 -14.86
CA ALA A 136 -0.69 -20.20 -15.07
C ALA A 136 0.33 -19.71 -14.03
N THR A 137 0.24 -20.15 -12.78
CA THR A 137 1.19 -19.83 -11.72
C THR A 137 2.59 -20.35 -12.06
N ALA A 138 2.72 -21.57 -12.57
CA ALA A 138 4.00 -22.14 -13.04
C ALA A 138 4.59 -21.33 -14.20
N GLY A 139 3.73 -20.89 -15.13
CA GLY A 139 4.12 -20.00 -16.23
C GLY A 139 4.59 -18.63 -15.71
N LEU A 140 3.89 -18.09 -14.70
CA LEU A 140 4.19 -16.78 -14.11
C LEU A 140 5.55 -16.78 -13.41
N MET A 141 5.88 -17.83 -12.64
CA MET A 141 7.17 -17.98 -11.97
C MET A 141 8.37 -17.96 -12.96
N ARG A 142 8.17 -18.37 -14.21
CA ARG A 142 9.20 -18.44 -15.26
C ARG A 142 9.20 -17.26 -16.21
N SER A 143 8.20 -16.38 -16.14
CA SER A 143 8.05 -15.25 -17.05
C SER A 143 9.01 -14.11 -16.72
N LYS A 144 9.57 -13.48 -17.76
CA LYS A 144 10.40 -12.28 -17.60
C LYS A 144 9.53 -11.07 -17.27
N ARG A 145 9.79 -10.39 -16.16
CA ARG A 145 9.05 -9.19 -15.70
C ARG A 145 8.91 -8.13 -16.80
N LYS A 146 10.01 -7.84 -17.51
CA LYS A 146 10.01 -6.85 -18.62
C LYS A 146 8.98 -7.15 -19.71
N ARG A 147 8.72 -8.44 -20.02
CA ARG A 147 7.69 -8.83 -20.98
C ARG A 147 6.28 -8.64 -20.42
N LEU A 148 6.10 -8.89 -19.12
CA LEU A 148 4.83 -8.78 -18.43
C LEU A 148 4.41 -7.31 -18.19
N ALA A 149 5.38 -6.39 -18.09
CA ALA A 149 5.12 -4.98 -17.86
C ALA A 149 4.30 -4.32 -18.98
N ALA A 150 4.42 -4.81 -20.21
CA ALA A 150 3.71 -4.27 -21.38
C ALA A 150 2.30 -4.89 -21.59
N ILE A 151 1.85 -5.80 -20.72
CA ILE A 151 0.62 -6.59 -20.93
C ILE A 151 -0.28 -6.43 -19.72
N ALA A 152 -1.58 -6.17 -19.96
CA ALA A 152 -2.59 -6.21 -18.89
C ALA A 152 -2.75 -7.63 -18.33
N ALA A 153 -3.00 -7.72 -17.02
CA ALA A 153 -3.06 -9.01 -16.33
C ALA A 153 -4.10 -9.95 -16.94
N ARG A 154 -5.33 -9.46 -17.20
CA ARG A 154 -6.39 -10.24 -17.82
C ARG A 154 -5.98 -10.79 -19.19
N HIS A 155 -5.37 -9.98 -20.05
CA HIS A 155 -4.93 -10.43 -21.37
C HIS A 155 -3.93 -11.58 -21.26
N TRP A 156 -2.96 -11.49 -20.34
CA TRP A 156 -2.02 -12.58 -20.11
C TRP A 156 -2.71 -13.84 -19.55
N LEU A 157 -3.62 -13.70 -18.59
CA LEU A 157 -4.36 -14.81 -17.98
C LEU A 157 -5.18 -15.57 -19.04
N VAL A 158 -5.94 -14.86 -19.88
CA VAL A 158 -6.68 -15.46 -20.99
C VAL A 158 -5.73 -16.19 -21.94
N SER A 159 -4.58 -15.59 -22.29
CA SER A 159 -3.56 -16.24 -23.14
C SER A 159 -2.97 -17.50 -22.53
N LYS A 160 -3.09 -17.70 -21.20
CA LYS A 160 -2.69 -18.89 -20.45
C LYS A 160 -3.83 -19.88 -20.22
N GLY A 161 -4.97 -19.68 -20.89
CA GLY A 161 -6.11 -20.58 -20.81
C GLY A 161 -6.91 -20.49 -19.52
N GLN A 162 -6.83 -19.34 -18.82
CA GLN A 162 -7.66 -19.12 -17.63
C GLN A 162 -9.09 -18.81 -18.09
N SER A 163 -10.06 -19.56 -17.57
CA SER A 163 -11.46 -19.28 -17.80
C SER A 163 -11.92 -18.01 -17.07
N GLU A 164 -12.98 -17.37 -17.57
CA GLU A 164 -13.58 -16.19 -16.94
C GLU A 164 -13.94 -16.43 -15.47
N ALA A 165 -14.48 -17.61 -15.17
CA ALA A 165 -14.79 -18.02 -13.80
C ALA A 165 -13.51 -18.09 -12.94
N THR A 166 -12.41 -18.64 -13.47
CA THR A 166 -11.14 -18.73 -12.74
C THR A 166 -10.53 -17.34 -12.49
N ILE A 167 -10.63 -16.45 -13.49
CA ILE A 167 -10.15 -15.06 -13.33
C ILE A 167 -10.93 -14.37 -12.22
N ARG A 168 -12.26 -14.41 -12.28
CA ARG A 168 -13.16 -13.78 -11.30
C ARG A 168 -12.98 -14.35 -9.89
N ASP A 169 -12.97 -15.68 -9.76
CA ASP A 169 -13.07 -16.36 -8.47
C ASP A 169 -11.71 -16.53 -7.76
N TYR A 170 -10.59 -16.24 -8.43
CA TYR A 170 -9.27 -16.36 -7.85
C TYR A 170 -8.36 -15.17 -8.15
N TRP A 171 -8.07 -14.90 -9.44
CA TRP A 171 -7.08 -13.89 -9.81
C TRP A 171 -7.51 -12.47 -9.44
N ASP A 172 -8.76 -12.11 -9.75
CA ASP A 172 -9.28 -10.76 -9.50
C ASP A 172 -9.37 -10.45 -8.00
N ILE A 173 -9.66 -11.45 -7.15
CA ILE A 173 -9.70 -11.27 -5.69
C ILE A 173 -8.35 -10.80 -5.18
N VAL A 174 -7.27 -11.47 -5.58
CA VAL A 174 -5.91 -11.13 -5.12
C VAL A 174 -5.43 -9.84 -5.78
N ILE A 175 -5.68 -9.67 -7.08
CA ILE A 175 -5.27 -8.48 -7.84
C ILE A 175 -5.94 -7.22 -7.28
N ALA A 176 -7.27 -7.25 -7.12
CA ALA A 176 -8.00 -6.11 -6.57
C ALA A 176 -7.56 -5.76 -5.15
N SER A 177 -7.43 -6.77 -4.29
CA SER A 177 -7.04 -6.56 -2.89
C SER A 177 -5.62 -6.01 -2.73
N ALA A 178 -4.67 -6.50 -3.53
CA ALA A 178 -3.26 -6.15 -3.36
C ALA A 178 -2.81 -4.94 -4.20
N LEU A 179 -3.49 -4.67 -5.33
CA LEU A 179 -3.11 -3.62 -6.28
C LEU A 179 -4.14 -2.50 -6.37
N GLY A 180 -5.31 -2.66 -5.73
CA GLY A 180 -6.39 -1.67 -5.73
C GLY A 180 -7.02 -1.45 -7.11
N GLU A 181 -6.82 -2.34 -8.09
CA GLU A 181 -7.29 -2.17 -9.46
C GLU A 181 -7.70 -3.52 -10.07
N THR A 182 -8.49 -3.50 -11.14
CA THR A 182 -8.96 -4.70 -11.84
C THR A 182 -7.90 -5.32 -12.74
N SER A 183 -8.00 -6.64 -13.02
CA SER A 183 -7.06 -7.33 -13.91
C SER A 183 -7.05 -6.81 -15.35
N ASP A 184 -8.14 -6.18 -15.80
CA ASP A 184 -8.23 -5.55 -17.13
C ASP A 184 -7.27 -4.38 -17.28
N ARG A 185 -6.97 -3.68 -16.20
CA ARG A 185 -6.19 -2.44 -16.22
C ARG A 185 -4.77 -2.61 -15.72
N VAL A 186 -4.57 -3.43 -14.69
CA VAL A 186 -3.26 -3.56 -14.05
C VAL A 186 -2.26 -4.31 -14.93
N SER A 187 -0.98 -3.93 -14.88
CA SER A 187 0.08 -4.67 -15.58
C SER A 187 0.31 -6.05 -14.98
N MET A 188 0.56 -7.04 -15.82
CA MET A 188 0.89 -8.40 -15.35
C MET A 188 2.19 -8.46 -14.56
N ALA A 189 3.10 -7.52 -14.75
CA ALA A 189 4.33 -7.41 -13.96
C ALA A 189 4.03 -7.03 -12.50
N ALA A 190 3.05 -6.14 -12.27
CA ALA A 190 2.60 -5.81 -10.92
C ALA A 190 1.90 -7.02 -10.25
N ALA A 191 1.04 -7.71 -10.98
CA ALA A 191 0.44 -8.96 -10.52
C ALA A 191 1.50 -10.04 -10.23
N GLN A 192 2.53 -10.20 -11.09
CA GLN A 192 3.64 -11.11 -10.83
C GLN A 192 4.34 -10.81 -9.51
N LYS A 193 4.58 -9.53 -9.19
CA LYS A 193 5.21 -9.14 -7.91
C LYS A 193 4.39 -9.63 -6.72
N VAL A 194 3.07 -9.49 -6.78
CA VAL A 194 2.16 -9.98 -5.73
C VAL A 194 2.18 -11.50 -5.64
N PHE A 195 1.87 -12.20 -6.74
CA PHE A 195 1.74 -13.65 -6.71
C PHE A 195 3.07 -14.37 -6.45
N VAL A 196 4.16 -13.89 -7.03
CA VAL A 196 5.45 -14.56 -6.90
C VAL A 196 6.16 -14.15 -5.62
N ASP A 197 6.44 -12.86 -5.44
CA ASP A 197 7.22 -12.40 -4.27
C ASP A 197 6.36 -12.33 -3.00
N GLY A 198 5.06 -11.99 -3.13
CA GLY A 198 4.13 -11.92 -2.01
C GLY A 198 3.61 -13.27 -1.51
N PHE A 199 3.53 -14.29 -2.38
CA PHE A 199 2.96 -15.58 -1.98
C PHE A 199 3.92 -16.76 -2.15
N LEU A 200 4.70 -16.84 -3.23
CA LEU A 200 5.39 -18.07 -3.60
C LEU A 200 6.86 -18.11 -3.26
N ALA A 201 7.57 -16.97 -3.28
CA ALA A 201 9.01 -16.93 -3.15
C ALA A 201 9.53 -17.38 -1.78
N CYS A 202 8.78 -17.09 -0.72
CA CYS A 202 9.13 -17.41 0.66
C CYS A 202 7.87 -17.80 1.46
N ARG A 203 8.02 -18.68 2.45
CA ARG A 203 6.89 -19.16 3.27
C ARG A 203 6.23 -18.08 4.12
N GLU A 204 7.02 -17.15 4.61
CA GLU A 204 6.60 -16.06 5.49
C GLU A 204 6.00 -14.89 4.70
N ALA A 205 6.20 -14.86 3.39
CA ALA A 205 5.77 -13.76 2.52
C ALA A 205 4.24 -13.56 2.54
N SER A 206 3.48 -14.65 2.58
CA SER A 206 2.01 -14.67 2.53
C SER A 206 1.31 -14.38 3.88
N ASP A 207 2.05 -14.25 4.99
CA ASP A 207 1.45 -13.88 6.26
C ASP A 207 0.82 -12.48 6.17
N VAL A 208 -0.38 -12.31 6.71
CA VAL A 208 -1.09 -11.03 6.72
C VAL A 208 -0.79 -10.29 8.02
N LEU A 209 -0.46 -9.02 7.91
CA LEU A 209 -0.07 -8.14 9.01
C LEU A 209 -1.10 -7.02 9.14
N VAL A 210 -1.86 -7.04 10.23
CA VAL A 210 -2.89 -6.04 10.52
C VAL A 210 -2.37 -5.09 11.59
N PRO A 211 -2.45 -3.75 11.39
CA PRO A 211 -2.03 -2.77 12.39
C PRO A 211 -2.73 -2.97 13.73
N THR A 212 -2.00 -2.80 14.82
CA THR A 212 -2.54 -2.87 16.20
C THR A 212 -3.19 -1.58 16.66
N LEU A 213 -2.81 -0.47 16.03
CA LEU A 213 -3.30 0.88 16.30
C LEU A 213 -4.03 1.43 15.07
N PRO A 214 -4.96 2.38 15.25
CA PRO A 214 -5.46 3.17 14.12
C PRO A 214 -4.32 3.80 13.33
N LEU A 215 -4.45 3.88 12.01
CA LEU A 215 -3.38 4.40 11.15
C LEU A 215 -3.02 5.86 11.47
N SER A 216 -4.02 6.66 11.89
CA SER A 216 -3.78 8.03 12.33
C SER A 216 -2.93 8.11 13.62
N GLU A 217 -3.02 7.11 14.49
CA GLU A 217 -2.18 7.04 15.69
C GLU A 217 -0.78 6.57 15.30
N LEU A 218 -0.66 5.46 14.54
CA LEU A 218 0.64 4.90 14.16
C LEU A 218 1.45 5.88 13.30
N PHE A 219 0.85 6.42 12.22
CA PHE A 219 1.51 7.30 11.25
C PHE A 219 1.23 8.79 11.46
N GLY A 220 0.26 9.13 12.29
CA GLY A 220 -0.08 10.53 12.62
C GLY A 220 0.53 11.04 13.90
N GLU A 221 0.87 10.15 14.85
CA GLU A 221 1.37 10.52 16.18
C GLU A 221 2.65 9.77 16.56
N VAL A 222 2.62 8.43 16.60
CA VAL A 222 3.74 7.63 17.14
C VAL A 222 5.00 7.81 16.30
N LEU A 223 4.94 7.53 15.02
CA LEU A 223 6.09 7.63 14.12
C LEU A 223 6.59 9.08 13.97
N PRO A 224 5.73 10.10 13.76
CA PRO A 224 6.17 11.48 13.71
C PRO A 224 6.88 11.95 14.99
N ARG A 225 6.38 11.59 16.16
CA ARG A 225 7.02 11.90 17.45
C ARG A 225 8.44 11.34 17.54
N VAL A 226 8.65 10.11 17.06
CA VAL A 226 10.03 9.53 17.00
C VAL A 226 10.93 10.35 16.08
N ILE A 227 10.42 10.75 14.92
CA ILE A 227 11.17 11.55 13.93
C ILE A 227 11.51 12.93 14.49
N GLU A 228 10.57 13.60 15.14
CA GLU A 228 10.78 14.90 15.80
C GLU A 228 11.81 14.82 16.94
N ASN A 229 11.73 13.77 17.78
CA ASN A 229 12.69 13.54 18.87
C ASN A 229 14.12 13.28 18.35
N ARG A 230 14.28 12.86 17.09
CA ARG A 230 15.57 12.71 16.41
C ARG A 230 16.06 14.01 15.74
N GLY A 231 15.32 15.11 15.88
CA GLY A 231 15.74 16.44 15.44
C GLY A 231 15.22 16.87 14.07
N VAL A 232 14.29 16.16 13.46
CA VAL A 232 13.61 16.59 12.23
C VAL A 232 12.50 17.57 12.60
N GLN A 233 12.42 18.70 11.90
CA GLN A 233 11.32 19.65 12.05
C GLN A 233 10.12 19.21 11.19
N ILE A 234 8.96 18.94 11.81
CA ILE A 234 7.73 18.62 11.10
C ILE A 234 6.76 19.81 11.14
N ARG A 235 6.53 20.45 10.01
CA ARG A 235 5.61 21.58 9.86
C ARG A 235 4.27 21.11 9.28
N LYS A 236 3.34 20.75 10.16
CA LYS A 236 1.97 20.35 9.81
C LYS A 236 1.10 21.58 9.51
N GLY A 237 0.09 21.43 8.65
CA GLY A 237 -0.78 22.51 8.22
C GLY A 237 -0.10 23.52 7.30
N THR A 238 1.09 23.23 6.82
CA THR A 238 1.94 24.12 6.04
C THR A 238 2.02 23.66 4.59
N LYS A 239 1.36 24.41 3.70
CA LYS A 239 1.30 24.08 2.28
C LYS A 239 2.50 24.67 1.54
N VAL A 240 3.22 23.83 0.81
CA VAL A 240 4.21 24.25 -0.15
C VAL A 240 3.49 24.69 -1.44
N GLY A 241 3.78 25.90 -1.90
CA GLY A 241 3.21 26.47 -3.11
C GLY A 241 3.95 26.03 -4.37
N ALA A 242 5.28 26.15 -4.35
CA ALA A 242 6.15 25.81 -5.48
C ALA A 242 7.54 25.35 -5.04
N VAL A 243 8.19 24.62 -5.94
CA VAL A 243 9.59 24.20 -5.82
C VAL A 243 10.31 24.60 -7.10
N ARG A 244 11.41 25.35 -6.96
CA ARG A 244 12.18 25.88 -8.06
C ARG A 244 13.65 25.57 -7.90
N ALA A 245 14.32 25.21 -9.00
CA ALA A 245 15.77 25.11 -9.05
C ALA A 245 16.38 26.51 -9.20
N THR A 246 17.56 26.70 -8.64
CA THR A 246 18.35 27.93 -8.78
C THR A 246 19.58 27.68 -9.65
N GLU A 247 20.18 28.75 -10.20
CA GLU A 247 21.37 28.64 -11.05
C GLU A 247 22.58 28.01 -10.33
N ASP A 248 22.69 28.22 -9.02
CA ASP A 248 23.73 27.65 -8.17
C ASP A 248 23.44 26.21 -7.69
N ARG A 249 22.55 25.51 -8.39
CA ARG A 249 22.18 24.10 -8.16
C ARG A 249 21.59 23.82 -6.78
N LYS A 250 20.91 24.78 -6.18
CA LYS A 250 20.11 24.65 -4.97
C LYS A 250 18.63 24.70 -5.30
N MET A 251 17.80 24.50 -4.30
CA MET A 251 16.35 24.52 -4.43
C MET A 251 15.75 25.64 -3.59
N VAL A 252 14.73 26.28 -4.12
CA VAL A 252 13.87 27.22 -3.40
C VAL A 252 12.49 26.59 -3.25
N VAL A 253 12.00 26.56 -2.02
CA VAL A 253 10.68 26.07 -1.66
C VAL A 253 9.85 27.26 -1.18
N ASP A 254 8.77 27.54 -1.90
CA ASP A 254 7.83 28.59 -1.55
C ASP A 254 6.81 28.06 -0.53
N VAL A 255 6.86 28.58 0.68
CA VAL A 255 6.03 28.17 1.80
C VAL A 255 5.25 29.39 2.28
N GLU A 256 3.92 29.34 2.16
CA GLU A 256 3.05 30.49 2.49
C GLU A 256 3.53 31.78 1.77
N THR A 257 4.13 32.73 2.50
CA THR A 257 4.65 34.00 1.97
C THR A 257 6.18 34.04 1.88
N GLU A 258 6.85 32.98 2.27
CA GLU A 258 8.31 32.91 2.33
C GLU A 258 8.89 32.00 1.25
N SER A 259 10.08 32.35 0.76
CA SER A 259 10.89 31.51 -0.11
C SER A 259 12.13 31.03 0.66
N VAL A 260 12.16 29.73 0.95
CA VAL A 260 13.23 29.14 1.76
C VAL A 260 14.16 28.33 0.88
N ARG A 261 15.49 28.53 1.06
CA ARG A 261 16.52 27.80 0.29
C ARG A 261 16.92 26.51 0.99
N PHE A 262 17.10 25.46 0.19
CA PHE A 262 17.57 24.14 0.61
C PHE A 262 18.65 23.62 -0.33
N ASP A 263 19.54 22.78 0.20
CA ASP A 263 20.54 22.08 -0.59
C ASP A 263 19.91 20.92 -1.37
N HIS A 264 18.98 20.22 -0.74
CA HIS A 264 18.21 19.13 -1.37
C HIS A 264 16.72 19.24 -1.06
N VAL A 265 15.91 18.77 -1.99
CA VAL A 265 14.45 18.63 -1.82
C VAL A 265 14.03 17.21 -2.18
N ILE A 266 13.24 16.58 -1.31
CA ILE A 266 12.56 15.32 -1.55
C ILE A 266 11.07 15.60 -1.68
N ILE A 267 10.50 15.43 -2.88
CA ILE A 267 9.05 15.55 -3.09
C ILE A 267 8.41 14.18 -2.81
N ALA A 268 7.73 14.10 -1.68
CA ALA A 268 6.97 12.93 -1.21
C ALA A 268 5.45 13.15 -1.28
N ALA A 269 5.02 14.12 -2.08
CA ALA A 269 3.62 14.42 -2.37
C ALA A 269 3.03 13.45 -3.40
N PRO A 270 1.69 13.32 -3.50
CA PRO A 270 1.06 12.46 -4.50
C PRO A 270 1.43 12.87 -5.93
N TRP A 271 1.43 11.89 -6.85
CA TRP A 271 1.81 12.10 -8.27
C TRP A 271 1.04 13.22 -8.97
N PHE A 272 -0.24 13.38 -8.68
CA PHE A 272 -1.09 14.43 -9.29
C PHE A 272 -0.74 15.85 -8.79
N SER A 273 0.09 15.97 -7.76
CA SER A 273 0.55 17.25 -7.22
C SER A 273 1.84 17.73 -7.89
N LEU A 274 2.58 16.88 -8.61
CA LEU A 274 3.88 17.20 -9.15
C LEU A 274 3.84 18.40 -10.13
N ALA A 275 2.85 18.43 -11.03
CA ALA A 275 2.68 19.52 -11.99
C ALA A 275 2.35 20.87 -11.33
N LYS A 276 1.79 20.86 -10.11
CA LYS A 276 1.48 22.08 -9.35
C LYS A 276 2.64 22.52 -8.48
N LEU A 277 3.46 21.57 -8.02
CA LEU A 277 4.60 21.85 -7.12
C LEU A 277 5.84 22.29 -7.89
N LEU A 278 6.10 21.71 -9.07
CA LEU A 278 7.28 22.05 -9.87
C LEU A 278 6.94 23.17 -10.85
N SER A 279 7.80 24.20 -10.92
CA SER A 279 7.74 25.10 -12.05
C SER A 279 8.04 24.35 -13.36
N SER A 280 7.46 24.79 -14.48
CA SER A 280 7.67 24.15 -15.80
C SER A 280 9.16 24.02 -16.14
N GLU A 281 9.94 25.06 -15.84
CA GLU A 281 11.39 25.06 -16.04
C GLU A 281 12.09 24.00 -15.19
N THR A 282 11.79 23.94 -13.88
CA THR A 282 12.35 22.95 -12.98
C THR A 282 11.96 21.53 -13.39
N ALA A 283 10.71 21.30 -13.83
CA ALA A 283 10.26 20.00 -14.32
C ALA A 283 11.05 19.55 -15.55
N ILE A 284 11.29 20.46 -16.50
CA ILE A 284 12.11 20.21 -17.70
C ILE A 284 13.55 19.88 -17.31
N GLN A 285 14.19 20.72 -16.48
CA GLN A 285 15.55 20.49 -16.00
C GLN A 285 15.70 19.17 -15.23
N ALA A 286 14.66 18.77 -14.48
CA ALA A 286 14.62 17.50 -13.76
C ALA A 286 14.37 16.29 -14.69
N GLY A 287 14.02 16.51 -15.96
CA GLY A 287 13.64 15.45 -16.89
C GLY A 287 12.31 14.77 -16.53
N LEU A 288 11.40 15.52 -15.87
CA LEU A 288 10.14 14.98 -15.37
C LEU A 288 8.98 15.43 -16.27
N PRO A 289 8.19 14.48 -16.83
CA PRO A 289 6.97 14.81 -17.56
C PRO A 289 5.82 15.10 -16.57
N ALA A 290 5.94 16.18 -15.77
CA ALA A 290 5.06 16.47 -14.64
C ALA A 290 3.56 16.53 -15.06
N ASP A 291 3.26 17.07 -16.23
CA ASP A 291 1.90 17.14 -16.76
C ASP A 291 1.29 15.76 -17.05
N ARG A 292 2.12 14.78 -17.44
CA ARG A 292 1.65 13.41 -17.68
C ARG A 292 1.20 12.72 -16.39
N PHE A 293 1.80 13.08 -15.25
CA PHE A 293 1.38 12.52 -13.97
C PHE A 293 0.01 13.04 -13.53
N ALA A 294 -0.37 14.26 -13.89
CA ALA A 294 -1.69 14.80 -13.56
C ALA A 294 -2.83 14.01 -14.23
N SER A 295 -2.58 13.38 -15.37
CA SER A 295 -3.55 12.59 -16.13
C SER A 295 -3.53 11.09 -15.83
N VAL A 296 -2.68 10.61 -14.91
CA VAL A 296 -2.62 9.20 -14.54
C VAL A 296 -3.95 8.78 -13.89
N PRO A 297 -4.61 7.74 -14.43
CA PRO A 297 -5.87 7.27 -13.86
C PRO A 297 -5.72 6.79 -12.42
N CYS A 298 -6.75 7.04 -11.62
CA CYS A 298 -6.83 6.59 -10.24
C CYS A 298 -7.84 5.45 -10.12
N SER A 299 -7.64 4.60 -9.13
CA SER A 299 -8.59 3.58 -8.73
C SER A 299 -9.16 3.89 -7.34
N PRO A 300 -10.50 3.84 -7.19
CA PRO A 300 -11.15 4.09 -5.90
C PRO A 300 -11.08 2.87 -5.00
N ILE A 301 -11.01 3.15 -3.69
CA ILE A 301 -11.23 2.16 -2.64
C ILE A 301 -12.33 2.67 -1.72
N SER A 302 -13.25 1.79 -1.35
CA SER A 302 -14.36 2.09 -0.45
C SER A 302 -14.24 1.30 0.85
N GLY A 303 -14.36 2.00 1.97
CA GLY A 303 -14.57 1.43 3.29
C GLY A 303 -16.04 1.52 3.68
N ILE A 304 -16.65 0.39 4.02
CA ILE A 304 -18.00 0.34 4.56
C ILE A 304 -17.87 0.03 6.05
N HIS A 305 -18.31 0.99 6.87
CA HIS A 305 -18.21 0.94 8.32
C HIS A 305 -19.57 0.57 8.89
N LEU A 306 -19.62 -0.50 9.69
CA LEU A 306 -20.85 -1.05 10.23
C LEU A 306 -20.71 -1.23 11.75
N TRP A 307 -21.64 -0.65 12.50
CA TRP A 307 -21.77 -0.81 13.95
C TRP A 307 -23.04 -1.60 14.25
N PHE A 308 -22.88 -2.71 14.93
CA PHE A 308 -23.98 -3.59 15.35
C PHE A 308 -24.22 -3.48 16.87
N ASP A 309 -25.34 -4.01 17.34
CA ASP A 309 -25.65 -4.11 18.76
C ASP A 309 -24.86 -5.22 19.48
N ARG A 310 -24.27 -6.14 18.70
CA ARG A 310 -23.45 -7.26 19.17
C ARG A 310 -22.45 -7.73 18.11
N PRO A 311 -21.42 -8.49 18.49
CA PRO A 311 -20.45 -9.05 17.53
C PRO A 311 -21.14 -9.91 16.46
N VAL A 312 -20.71 -9.76 15.19
CA VAL A 312 -21.26 -10.49 14.04
C VAL A 312 -20.30 -11.52 13.48
N MET A 313 -19.05 -11.51 13.90
CA MET A 313 -18.02 -12.48 13.49
C MET A 313 -17.02 -12.72 14.62
N ASP A 314 -16.54 -13.96 14.73
CA ASP A 314 -15.50 -14.35 15.71
C ASP A 314 -14.09 -14.19 15.11
N GLN A 315 -13.97 -14.31 13.79
CA GLN A 315 -12.69 -14.19 13.09
C GLN A 315 -12.22 -12.73 13.06
N PRO A 316 -10.90 -12.46 13.12
CA PRO A 316 -10.37 -11.10 13.03
C PRO A 316 -10.57 -10.49 11.64
N HIS A 317 -10.56 -11.31 10.61
CA HIS A 317 -10.81 -10.94 9.22
C HIS A 317 -11.33 -12.13 8.41
N ALA A 318 -11.97 -11.83 7.28
CA ALA A 318 -12.44 -12.81 6.30
C ALA A 318 -12.33 -12.23 4.88
N VAL A 319 -12.08 -13.10 3.90
CA VAL A 319 -12.09 -12.78 2.47
C VAL A 319 -13.38 -13.30 1.88
N PHE A 320 -14.11 -12.44 1.19
CA PHE A 320 -15.38 -12.76 0.55
C PHE A 320 -15.17 -12.95 -0.95
N VAL A 321 -15.81 -13.93 -1.52
CA VAL A 321 -15.69 -14.35 -2.92
C VAL A 321 -17.05 -14.34 -3.59
N GLY A 322 -17.14 -13.72 -4.77
CA GLY A 322 -18.39 -13.70 -5.54
C GLY A 322 -19.46 -12.78 -4.95
N THR A 323 -19.07 -11.79 -4.16
CA THR A 323 -19.91 -10.81 -3.49
C THR A 323 -19.39 -9.40 -3.73
N MET A 324 -20.17 -8.38 -3.32
CA MET A 324 -19.71 -6.98 -3.30
C MET A 324 -18.60 -6.79 -2.27
N SER A 325 -18.75 -7.38 -1.08
CA SER A 325 -17.73 -7.39 -0.05
C SER A 325 -16.50 -8.17 -0.51
N GLN A 326 -15.31 -7.64 -0.25
CA GLN A 326 -14.05 -8.32 -0.59
C GLN A 326 -13.29 -8.75 0.67
N TRP A 327 -13.02 -7.80 1.57
CA TRP A 327 -12.41 -8.07 2.87
C TRP A 327 -13.28 -7.52 3.98
N VAL A 328 -13.43 -8.32 5.02
CA VAL A 328 -14.16 -7.95 6.22
C VAL A 328 -13.21 -8.04 7.40
N PHE A 329 -13.11 -6.96 8.17
CA PHE A 329 -12.26 -6.86 9.35
C PHE A 329 -13.09 -6.56 10.58
N ARG A 330 -12.84 -7.31 11.63
CA ARG A 330 -13.32 -6.98 12.98
C ARG A 330 -12.22 -6.17 13.69
N ARG A 331 -12.60 -5.20 14.48
CA ARG A 331 -11.65 -4.47 15.30
C ARG A 331 -10.95 -5.40 16.30
N SER A 332 -9.72 -5.03 16.71
CA SER A 332 -8.87 -5.86 17.58
C SER A 332 -9.52 -6.23 18.92
N GLU A 333 -9.16 -7.37 19.50
CA GLU A 333 -9.66 -7.85 20.80
C GLU A 333 -9.25 -6.98 21.99
N ASN A 334 -8.22 -6.13 21.80
CA ASN A 334 -7.74 -5.19 22.82
C ASN A 334 -8.59 -3.93 22.94
N ASP A 335 -9.57 -3.75 22.04
CA ASP A 335 -10.52 -2.64 22.12
C ASP A 335 -11.64 -2.94 23.15
N ASP A 336 -12.14 -1.88 23.80
CA ASP A 336 -13.23 -1.95 24.79
C ASP A 336 -14.41 -2.78 24.30
N ALA A 337 -15.15 -3.38 25.25
CA ALA A 337 -16.28 -4.27 24.97
C ALA A 337 -17.32 -3.67 23.99
N ASN A 338 -17.46 -2.33 23.96
CA ASN A 338 -18.32 -1.61 23.03
C ASN A 338 -17.81 -1.62 21.58
N ASN A 339 -16.53 -1.95 21.33
CA ASN A 339 -15.92 -1.94 20.02
C ASN A 339 -15.99 -3.28 19.27
N LYS A 340 -16.31 -4.37 19.96
CA LYS A 340 -16.39 -5.72 19.36
C LYS A 340 -17.51 -5.86 18.33
N ALA A 341 -18.46 -4.95 18.34
CA ALA A 341 -19.58 -4.91 17.40
C ALA A 341 -19.30 -4.10 16.13
N TYR A 342 -18.11 -3.51 15.98
CA TYR A 342 -17.72 -2.80 14.78
C TYR A 342 -17.04 -3.73 13.77
N VAL A 343 -17.47 -3.59 12.51
CA VAL A 343 -16.90 -4.31 11.38
C VAL A 343 -16.63 -3.32 10.25
N GLN A 344 -15.48 -3.43 9.62
CA GLN A 344 -15.14 -2.70 8.41
C GLN A 344 -15.06 -3.64 7.22
N VAL A 345 -15.76 -3.28 6.14
CA VAL A 345 -15.65 -3.96 4.85
C VAL A 345 -14.86 -3.07 3.91
N VAL A 346 -13.86 -3.66 3.26
CA VAL A 346 -13.02 -2.98 2.27
C VAL A 346 -13.36 -3.53 0.89
N VAL A 347 -13.66 -2.62 -0.05
CA VAL A 347 -13.88 -2.91 -1.46
C VAL A 347 -12.88 -2.11 -2.29
N SER A 348 -11.90 -2.80 -2.85
CA SER A 348 -10.88 -2.25 -3.74
C SER A 348 -11.42 -2.20 -5.18
N ALA A 349 -10.86 -1.30 -6.00
CA ALA A 349 -11.34 -1.07 -7.37
C ALA A 349 -12.85 -0.80 -7.44
N SER A 350 -13.37 -0.02 -6.50
CA SER A 350 -14.80 0.19 -6.25
C SER A 350 -15.47 1.13 -7.28
N HIS A 351 -15.10 1.02 -8.56
CA HIS A 351 -15.60 1.88 -9.65
C HIS A 351 -17.13 1.84 -9.79
N ASP A 352 -17.73 0.65 -9.68
CA ASP A 352 -19.17 0.46 -9.82
C ASP A 352 -19.92 0.77 -8.53
N LEU A 353 -19.35 0.49 -7.37
CA LEU A 353 -19.94 0.79 -6.07
C LEU A 353 -20.28 2.28 -5.93
N ARG A 354 -19.46 3.17 -6.49
CA ARG A 354 -19.69 4.62 -6.49
C ARG A 354 -20.95 5.08 -7.25
N LYS A 355 -21.56 4.19 -8.05
CA LYS A 355 -22.79 4.47 -8.80
C LYS A 355 -24.05 4.13 -8.01
N LEU A 356 -23.91 3.43 -6.87
CA LEU A 356 -24.98 2.97 -6.01
C LEU A 356 -25.22 3.93 -4.84
N ASP A 357 -26.42 3.93 -4.32
CA ASP A 357 -26.73 4.66 -3.09
C ASP A 357 -26.08 4.00 -1.88
N ALA A 358 -25.63 4.82 -0.92
CA ALA A 358 -24.96 4.32 0.28
C ALA A 358 -25.85 3.35 1.09
N SER A 359 -27.17 3.59 1.13
CA SER A 359 -28.13 2.69 1.79
C SER A 359 -28.22 1.32 1.12
N GLU A 360 -28.18 1.28 -0.22
CA GLU A 360 -28.19 0.04 -0.99
C GLU A 360 -26.91 -0.74 -0.76
N VAL A 361 -25.75 -0.07 -0.80
CA VAL A 361 -24.45 -0.68 -0.50
C VAL A 361 -24.44 -1.29 0.91
N ILE A 362 -24.89 -0.53 1.93
CA ILE A 362 -24.95 -1.01 3.30
C ILE A 362 -25.86 -2.21 3.45
N ALA A 363 -27.06 -2.17 2.86
CA ALA A 363 -28.01 -3.28 2.93
C ALA A 363 -27.46 -4.55 2.30
N THR A 364 -26.81 -4.42 1.12
CA THR A 364 -26.17 -5.54 0.42
C THR A 364 -25.07 -6.16 1.27
N VAL A 365 -24.14 -5.33 1.79
CA VAL A 365 -23.00 -5.79 2.60
C VAL A 365 -23.46 -6.46 3.89
N VAL A 366 -24.49 -5.93 4.57
CA VAL A 366 -25.08 -6.56 5.76
C VAL A 366 -25.68 -7.92 5.44
N ALA A 367 -26.41 -8.04 4.32
CA ALA A 367 -26.96 -9.32 3.89
C ALA A 367 -25.86 -10.36 3.59
N GLU A 368 -24.76 -9.93 2.98
CA GLU A 368 -23.59 -10.80 2.71
C GLU A 368 -22.93 -11.27 4.00
N ILE A 369 -22.75 -10.38 4.99
CA ILE A 369 -22.23 -10.73 6.33
C ILE A 369 -23.15 -11.74 7.03
N PHE A 370 -24.47 -11.52 7.01
CA PHE A 370 -25.42 -12.44 7.64
C PHE A 370 -25.50 -13.80 6.94
N ASN A 371 -25.21 -13.83 5.64
CA ASN A 371 -25.11 -15.09 4.90
C ASN A 371 -23.81 -15.84 5.27
N ALA A 372 -22.69 -15.13 5.37
CA ALA A 372 -21.39 -15.72 5.71
C ALA A 372 -21.32 -16.17 7.17
N PHE A 373 -21.99 -15.45 8.08
CA PHE A 373 -22.02 -15.71 9.53
C PHE A 373 -23.47 -15.85 10.02
N PRO A 374 -24.10 -17.02 9.89
CA PRO A 374 -25.52 -17.19 10.24
C PRO A 374 -25.87 -16.81 11.68
N ALA A 375 -24.95 -16.97 12.63
CA ALA A 375 -25.12 -16.55 14.03
C ALA A 375 -25.32 -15.02 14.16
N ALA A 376 -24.81 -14.25 13.21
CA ALA A 376 -24.96 -12.80 13.16
C ALA A 376 -26.36 -12.30 12.80
N ARG A 377 -27.25 -13.16 12.30
CA ARG A 377 -28.63 -12.78 11.89
C ARG A 377 -29.48 -12.19 13.04
N ALA A 378 -29.10 -12.50 14.29
CA ALA A 378 -29.74 -11.90 15.46
C ALA A 378 -29.24 -10.50 15.81
N ALA A 379 -28.17 -10.03 15.14
CA ALA A 379 -27.61 -8.70 15.37
C ALA A 379 -28.43 -7.65 14.63
N LYS A 380 -28.49 -6.44 15.24
CA LYS A 380 -29.13 -5.26 14.68
C LYS A 380 -28.05 -4.30 14.19
N LEU A 381 -28.16 -3.85 12.94
CA LEU A 381 -27.35 -2.74 12.48
C LEU A 381 -27.80 -1.45 13.17
N MET A 382 -26.90 -0.83 13.92
CA MET A 382 -27.15 0.43 14.63
C MET A 382 -26.76 1.63 13.75
N LYS A 383 -25.69 1.49 12.96
CA LYS A 383 -25.16 2.53 12.09
C LYS A 383 -24.39 1.91 10.93
N GLY A 384 -24.51 2.50 9.75
CA GLY A 384 -23.69 2.20 8.58
C GLY A 384 -23.16 3.49 7.94
N ARG A 385 -21.92 3.46 7.42
CA ARG A 385 -21.29 4.58 6.71
C ARG A 385 -20.44 4.05 5.58
N VAL A 386 -20.57 4.64 4.39
CA VAL A 386 -19.69 4.39 3.24
C VAL A 386 -18.72 5.55 3.09
N VAL A 387 -17.44 5.26 3.02
CA VAL A 387 -16.38 6.24 2.79
C VAL A 387 -15.60 5.78 1.56
N THR A 388 -15.54 6.60 0.53
CA THR A 388 -14.80 6.29 -0.71
C THR A 388 -13.73 7.34 -0.96
N ASP A 389 -12.48 6.88 -1.11
CA ASP A 389 -11.41 7.71 -1.67
C ASP A 389 -11.31 7.44 -3.19
N PRO A 390 -11.69 8.40 -4.04
CA PRO A 390 -11.64 8.24 -5.49
C PRO A 390 -10.23 8.22 -6.06
N GLN A 391 -9.25 8.70 -5.31
CA GLN A 391 -7.83 8.77 -5.67
C GLN A 391 -6.94 7.93 -4.76
N SER A 392 -7.47 6.81 -4.28
CA SER A 392 -6.83 5.95 -3.29
C SER A 392 -5.49 5.40 -3.79
N VAL A 393 -5.46 4.88 -5.01
CA VAL A 393 -4.23 4.40 -5.66
C VAL A 393 -4.20 4.87 -7.12
N PHE A 394 -3.00 5.01 -7.70
CA PHE A 394 -2.91 5.17 -9.15
C PHE A 394 -3.11 3.82 -9.84
N SER A 395 -3.82 3.83 -10.97
CA SER A 395 -4.07 2.64 -11.76
C SER A 395 -2.76 2.20 -12.45
N LEU A 396 -2.14 1.13 -11.95
CA LEU A 396 -0.85 0.64 -12.43
C LEU A 396 -1.01 -0.16 -13.73
N SER A 397 -1.47 0.52 -14.78
CA SER A 397 -1.57 -0.05 -16.13
C SER A 397 -0.18 -0.19 -16.77
N PRO A 398 -0.05 -0.98 -17.86
CA PRO A 398 1.19 -1.07 -18.63
C PRO A 398 1.74 0.30 -19.06
N ALA A 399 0.87 1.21 -19.49
CA ALA A 399 1.25 2.56 -19.89
C ALA A 399 1.76 3.40 -18.70
N VAL A 400 1.12 3.29 -17.56
CA VAL A 400 1.52 3.99 -16.33
C VAL A 400 2.82 3.40 -15.77
N ASP A 401 2.98 2.07 -15.75
CA ASP A 401 4.22 1.43 -15.27
C ASP A 401 5.44 1.87 -16.08
N ALA A 402 5.26 2.11 -17.39
CA ALA A 402 6.32 2.56 -18.29
C ALA A 402 6.80 4.01 -18.02
N ILE A 403 5.96 4.85 -17.45
CA ILE A 403 6.29 6.27 -17.18
C ILE A 403 6.63 6.55 -15.72
N ARG A 404 6.59 5.55 -14.84
CA ARG A 404 6.94 5.74 -13.42
C ARG A 404 8.36 6.31 -13.31
N PRO A 405 8.54 7.42 -12.57
CA PRO A 405 9.85 8.04 -12.42
C PRO A 405 10.74 7.24 -11.48
N LYS A 406 12.04 7.41 -11.64
CA LYS A 406 13.01 7.02 -10.61
C LYS A 406 12.96 8.03 -9.45
N SER A 407 13.52 7.64 -8.30
CA SER A 407 13.68 8.57 -7.18
C SER A 407 14.63 9.72 -7.50
N SER A 408 15.76 9.44 -8.14
CA SER A 408 16.71 10.47 -8.60
C SER A 408 16.22 11.10 -9.89
N THR A 409 16.34 12.43 -10.00
CA THR A 409 16.04 13.20 -11.20
C THR A 409 17.33 13.62 -11.92
N ALA A 410 17.20 14.34 -13.05
CA ALA A 410 18.36 14.95 -13.71
C ALA A 410 18.95 16.12 -12.89
N LEU A 411 18.18 16.70 -11.96
CA LEU A 411 18.68 17.67 -10.97
C LEU A 411 19.15 16.92 -9.73
N HIS A 412 20.46 16.98 -9.45
CA HIS A 412 21.06 16.29 -8.30
C HIS A 412 20.43 16.68 -6.94
N CYS A 413 19.94 17.90 -6.81
CA CYS A 413 19.31 18.42 -5.60
C CYS A 413 17.82 18.10 -5.46
N LEU A 414 17.20 17.45 -6.45
CA LEU A 414 15.77 17.12 -6.46
C LEU A 414 15.54 15.62 -6.53
N HIS A 415 14.80 15.09 -5.54
CA HIS A 415 14.46 13.68 -5.44
C HIS A 415 12.95 13.49 -5.32
N LEU A 416 12.47 12.32 -5.77
CA LEU A 416 11.07 11.93 -5.65
C LEU A 416 10.94 10.75 -4.71
N ALA A 417 9.90 10.78 -3.87
CA ALA A 417 9.48 9.67 -3.04
C ALA A 417 7.95 9.50 -3.14
N GLY A 418 7.46 8.30 -2.94
CA GLY A 418 6.04 7.96 -3.05
C GLY A 418 5.87 6.58 -3.68
N ASP A 419 4.70 6.01 -3.49
CA ASP A 419 4.34 4.72 -4.06
C ASP A 419 4.33 4.70 -5.60
N PHE A 420 4.24 5.87 -6.23
CA PHE A 420 4.31 6.06 -7.68
C PHE A 420 5.74 5.98 -8.25
N VAL A 421 6.77 6.10 -7.42
CA VAL A 421 8.17 5.96 -7.84
C VAL A 421 8.51 4.51 -8.18
N GLN A 422 9.35 4.31 -9.21
CA GLN A 422 9.76 2.99 -9.67
C GLN A 422 10.73 2.33 -8.69
N THR A 423 10.20 1.56 -7.76
CA THR A 423 10.93 0.81 -6.73
C THR A 423 10.97 -0.69 -7.00
N GLY A 424 10.34 -1.14 -8.09
CA GLY A 424 10.08 -2.56 -8.31
C GLY A 424 8.84 -3.08 -7.59
N TRP A 425 8.21 -2.27 -6.72
CA TRP A 425 6.95 -2.55 -6.04
C TRP A 425 5.78 -1.81 -6.69
N PRO A 426 4.55 -2.36 -6.60
CA PRO A 426 3.35 -1.63 -6.98
C PRO A 426 3.04 -0.51 -5.96
N ALA A 427 1.88 0.15 -6.14
CA ALA A 427 1.38 1.19 -5.23
C ALA A 427 1.01 0.63 -3.86
N THR A 428 1.98 0.51 -2.97
CA THR A 428 1.84 -0.10 -1.64
C THR A 428 2.61 0.70 -0.59
N MET A 429 2.31 0.47 0.70
CA MET A 429 3.09 1.01 1.81
C MET A 429 4.57 0.62 1.73
N GLU A 430 4.87 -0.63 1.33
CA GLU A 430 6.23 -1.10 1.12
C GLU A 430 6.95 -0.30 0.03
N GLY A 431 6.30 -0.09 -1.12
CA GLY A 431 6.84 0.73 -2.21
C GLY A 431 7.10 2.18 -1.77
N ALA A 432 6.21 2.73 -0.95
CA ALA A 432 6.37 4.07 -0.38
C ALA A 432 7.59 4.16 0.55
N VAL A 433 7.76 3.20 1.46
CA VAL A 433 8.93 3.14 2.36
C VAL A 433 10.23 3.02 1.57
N ILE A 434 10.30 2.10 0.62
CA ILE A 434 11.49 1.92 -0.24
C ILE A 434 11.81 3.22 -0.97
N SER A 435 10.83 3.90 -1.55
CA SER A 435 11.04 5.15 -2.28
C SER A 435 11.63 6.26 -1.40
N GLY A 436 11.14 6.36 -0.15
CA GLY A 436 11.67 7.31 0.83
C GLY A 436 13.12 7.02 1.20
N ARG A 437 13.46 5.74 1.46
CA ARG A 437 14.84 5.31 1.73
C ARG A 437 15.76 5.54 0.54
N VAL A 438 15.31 5.26 -0.68
CA VAL A 438 16.09 5.52 -1.90
C VAL A 438 16.35 7.01 -2.09
N ALA A 439 15.35 7.86 -1.84
CA ALA A 439 15.52 9.32 -1.90
C ALA A 439 16.53 9.82 -0.86
N ALA A 440 16.41 9.36 0.38
CA ALA A 440 17.37 9.68 1.44
C ALA A 440 18.79 9.17 1.12
N SER A 441 18.91 7.94 0.60
CA SER A 441 20.19 7.38 0.14
C SER A 441 20.86 8.25 -0.92
N SER A 442 20.07 8.73 -1.90
CA SER A 442 20.60 9.63 -2.94
C SER A 442 21.11 10.96 -2.35
N VAL A 443 20.45 11.51 -1.34
CA VAL A 443 20.95 12.72 -0.63
C VAL A 443 22.27 12.40 0.08
N LEU A 444 22.36 11.27 0.79
CA LEU A 444 23.57 10.85 1.48
C LEU A 444 24.75 10.68 0.52
N GLU A 445 24.56 9.96 -0.57
CA GLU A 445 25.60 9.72 -1.59
C GLU A 445 26.13 11.03 -2.19
N GLN A 446 25.23 11.97 -2.51
CA GLN A 446 25.61 13.26 -3.10
C GLN A 446 26.32 14.19 -2.11
N THR A 447 26.17 13.95 -0.83
CA THR A 447 26.86 14.69 0.24
C THR A 447 28.09 13.94 0.78
N GLY A 448 28.50 12.84 0.12
CA GLY A 448 29.72 12.09 0.44
C GLY A 448 29.58 11.05 1.54
N TYR A 449 28.33 10.69 1.91
CA TYR A 449 28.07 9.61 2.87
C TYR A 449 27.77 8.30 2.16
N GLN A 450 27.85 7.20 2.90
CA GLN A 450 27.55 5.87 2.39
C GLN A 450 26.04 5.74 2.08
N ALA A 451 25.73 5.09 0.96
CA ALA A 451 24.36 4.72 0.60
C ALA A 451 23.69 3.85 1.68
N LEU A 452 22.38 4.05 1.85
CA LEU A 452 21.59 3.19 2.73
C LEU A 452 21.45 1.80 2.13
N VAL A 453 21.50 0.80 2.98
CA VAL A 453 21.15 -0.58 2.60
C VAL A 453 19.63 -0.70 2.54
N ILE A 454 19.11 -0.84 1.33
CA ILE A 454 17.69 -1.13 1.11
C ILE A 454 17.49 -2.64 1.19
N ASP A 455 16.58 -3.08 2.06
CA ASP A 455 16.29 -4.51 2.19
C ASP A 455 15.72 -5.06 0.88
N SER A 456 16.38 -6.06 0.33
CA SER A 456 15.98 -6.73 -0.92
C SER A 456 14.77 -7.64 -0.78
N GLY A 457 14.24 -7.80 0.44
CA GLY A 457 13.12 -8.67 0.77
C GLY A 457 13.54 -10.01 1.38
N LEU A 458 12.56 -10.87 1.61
CA LEU A 458 12.78 -12.18 2.22
C LEU A 458 13.66 -13.09 1.34
N SER A 459 14.57 -13.80 1.98
CA SER A 459 15.43 -14.77 1.30
C SER A 459 14.60 -15.91 0.72
N ARG A 460 14.78 -16.15 -0.60
CA ARG A 460 14.13 -17.27 -1.29
C ARG A 460 14.70 -18.61 -0.81
N SER A 461 13.81 -19.62 -0.64
CA SER A 461 14.25 -21.00 -0.43
C SER A 461 15.12 -21.50 -1.58
N TRP A 462 15.93 -22.55 -1.37
CA TRP A 462 16.74 -23.12 -2.45
C TRP A 462 15.89 -23.57 -3.64
N LEU A 463 14.72 -24.14 -3.36
CA LEU A 463 13.78 -24.60 -4.39
C LEU A 463 13.12 -23.42 -5.13
N SER A 464 12.78 -22.35 -4.41
CA SER A 464 12.28 -21.11 -5.03
C SER A 464 13.34 -20.46 -5.93
N ARG A 465 14.63 -20.51 -5.56
CA ARG A 465 15.71 -20.00 -6.41
C ARG A 465 15.85 -20.79 -7.70
N LEU A 466 15.57 -22.10 -7.67
CA LEU A 466 15.62 -22.97 -8.84
C LEU A 466 14.43 -22.77 -9.79
N LEU A 467 13.21 -22.63 -9.22
CA LEU A 467 11.97 -22.66 -9.98
C LEU A 467 11.46 -21.27 -10.39
N ILE A 468 11.79 -20.26 -9.59
CA ILE A 468 11.37 -18.88 -9.83
C ILE A 468 12.50 -18.12 -10.49
N ARG A 469 12.24 -17.62 -11.69
CA ARG A 469 13.22 -16.84 -12.44
C ARG A 469 13.67 -15.62 -11.64
N PRO A 470 14.98 -15.29 -11.60
CA PRO A 470 15.45 -14.02 -11.05
C PRO A 470 14.81 -12.84 -11.79
N VAL A 471 14.46 -11.80 -11.04
CA VAL A 471 13.88 -10.54 -11.59
C VAL A 471 14.97 -9.71 -12.26
#